data_cd83e37e772eb2591b0471f2099c757e
#
_entry.id   cd83e37e772eb2591b0471f2099c757e
#
_cell.length_a   1.000
_cell.length_b   1.000
_cell.length_c   1.000
_cell.angle_alpha   90.00
_cell.angle_beta   90.00
_cell.angle_gamma   90.00
#
_symmetry.space_group_name_H-M   'P 1'
#
loop_
_entity.id
_entity.type
_entity.pdbx_description
1 polymer ?
#
loop_
_entity_poly.entity_id
_entity_poly.type
_entity_poly.pdbx_seq_one_letter_code
_entity_poly.pdbx_strand_id
1 'polypeptide(L)'
;MKNLIEKLEYGVSPRETLASLADRLGGMLPVEIEEYHIPLMNFVPAYFESEDAKTRKNAARVIGFVEDPLVPSILIRAFQKETVLYVRPQYLKSLKNFTIEQPIRDILAARRDRIQSAEVSAEDRKHLNEELMCLTECLTDDENGKHTFTGWSLENEVLFMIDKPFIEITDREITDEPKKKVLPTGIMLKTRLLDRYLPIRTYREILFFLPGLKTVSDDPYAAVMQLMEAGFVKFLKDRHSGEGAFGYRIEMKGVEDKKKSVLIKRLSGEILRLSEHQLVMRKDDYEVELRFLLREDGTYRFFFKLFTLEENRFAYRKEAVAASIKPVTAAAFLKLYEKYIKKNARVLDPFCGVGTMLFERNILSPVTVAFGVDTYGEAIDKARRNGNESEYPIYFIHRDFFDFRHDSLFDEIVTDMPFSMNPDDLPKIDTIYYRFFGKAKDHLEDGSYVFLLSRNPDLVRKYASGIFRIEEHVTLAEKTGLTGFVLKKL
;
A
#
# COMPACT_ATOMS: atom_id res chain seq x y z
N MET A 1 18.56 -32.10 -3.25
CA MET A 1 19.10 -31.64 -4.54
C MET A 1 19.87 -32.70 -5.26
N LYS A 2 20.99 -33.24 -4.74
CA LYS A 2 21.87 -34.20 -5.44
C LYS A 2 21.13 -35.37 -6.12
N ASN A 3 20.24 -36.06 -5.43
CA ASN A 3 19.44 -37.15 -6.00
C ASN A 3 18.56 -36.72 -7.20
N LEU A 4 18.03 -35.48 -7.21
CA LEU A 4 17.23 -34.99 -8.33
C LEU A 4 18.11 -34.64 -9.53
N ILE A 5 19.32 -34.13 -9.31
CA ILE A 5 20.29 -33.85 -10.36
C ILE A 5 20.78 -35.15 -10.99
N GLU A 6 21.08 -36.18 -10.19
CA GLU A 6 21.43 -37.53 -10.69
C GLU A 6 20.31 -38.11 -11.56
N LYS A 7 19.05 -38.03 -11.11
CA LYS A 7 17.89 -38.45 -11.92
C LYS A 7 17.79 -37.70 -13.24
N LEU A 8 18.11 -36.42 -13.24
CA LEU A 8 18.11 -35.60 -14.44
C LEU A 8 19.22 -36.02 -15.41
N GLU A 9 20.42 -36.27 -14.89
CA GLU A 9 21.57 -36.74 -15.65
C GLU A 9 21.27 -38.07 -16.37
N TYR A 10 20.61 -39.00 -15.66
CA TYR A 10 20.24 -40.32 -16.23
C TYR A 10 18.88 -40.33 -16.96
N GLY A 11 18.25 -39.18 -17.13
CA GLY A 11 16.96 -39.08 -17.84
C GLY A 11 15.79 -39.80 -17.16
N VAL A 12 15.83 -39.96 -15.84
CA VAL A 12 14.78 -40.65 -15.08
C VAL A 12 13.63 -39.69 -14.81
N SER A 13 12.45 -40.02 -15.37
CA SER A 13 11.21 -39.24 -15.22
C SER A 13 11.46 -37.71 -15.35
N PRO A 14 11.94 -37.22 -16.49
CA PRO A 14 12.44 -35.84 -16.61
C PRO A 14 11.41 -34.79 -16.21
N ARG A 15 10.14 -35.00 -16.55
CA ARG A 15 9.06 -34.07 -16.26
C ARG A 15 8.84 -33.87 -14.76
N GLU A 16 8.75 -34.97 -13.97
CA GLU A 16 8.55 -34.93 -12.54
C GLU A 16 9.81 -34.46 -11.83
N THR A 17 10.99 -34.85 -12.33
CA THR A 17 12.28 -34.44 -11.77
C THR A 17 12.48 -32.94 -11.92
N LEU A 18 12.25 -32.37 -13.12
CA LEU A 18 12.32 -30.93 -13.34
C LEU A 18 11.28 -30.14 -12.56
N ALA A 19 10.05 -30.64 -12.42
CA ALA A 19 9.03 -30.00 -11.59
C ALA A 19 9.47 -29.93 -10.12
N SER A 20 9.98 -31.05 -9.57
CA SER A 20 10.47 -31.12 -8.20
C SER A 20 11.71 -30.24 -7.96
N LEU A 21 12.60 -30.12 -8.96
CA LEU A 21 13.73 -29.19 -8.93
C LEU A 21 13.25 -27.75 -8.88
N ALA A 22 12.33 -27.36 -9.77
CA ALA A 22 11.82 -25.99 -9.82
C ALA A 22 11.13 -25.58 -8.51
N ASP A 23 10.36 -26.49 -7.88
CA ASP A 23 9.68 -26.22 -6.62
C ASP A 23 10.68 -26.07 -5.46
N ARG A 24 11.76 -26.82 -5.45
CA ARG A 24 12.81 -26.70 -4.43
C ARG A 24 13.65 -25.45 -4.61
N LEU A 25 14.08 -25.15 -5.85
CA LEU A 25 14.87 -23.95 -6.16
C LEU A 25 14.11 -22.67 -5.84
N GLY A 26 12.79 -22.64 -6.05
CA GLY A 26 11.95 -21.50 -5.69
C GLY A 26 11.88 -21.17 -4.19
N GLY A 27 12.34 -22.07 -3.32
CA GLY A 27 12.43 -21.88 -1.87
C GLY A 27 13.85 -21.64 -1.35
N MET A 28 14.87 -21.63 -2.22
CA MET A 28 16.28 -21.48 -1.85
C MET A 28 16.76 -20.04 -2.08
N LEU A 29 17.78 -19.64 -1.31
CA LEU A 29 18.47 -18.37 -1.54
C LEU A 29 19.42 -18.48 -2.75
N PRO A 30 19.69 -17.39 -3.49
CA PRO A 30 20.59 -17.40 -4.65
C PRO A 30 21.96 -18.05 -4.36
N VAL A 31 22.55 -17.74 -3.21
CA VAL A 31 23.84 -18.32 -2.77
C VAL A 31 23.80 -19.84 -2.59
N GLU A 32 22.66 -20.40 -2.23
CA GLU A 32 22.47 -21.85 -2.09
C GLU A 32 22.31 -22.54 -3.45
N ILE A 33 21.74 -21.82 -4.44
CA ILE A 33 21.56 -22.31 -5.80
C ILE A 33 22.90 -22.41 -6.54
N GLU A 34 23.82 -21.53 -6.22
CA GLU A 34 25.16 -21.48 -6.82
C GLU A 34 25.93 -22.81 -6.69
N GLU A 35 25.72 -23.56 -5.60
CA GLU A 35 26.30 -24.92 -5.42
C GLU A 35 25.89 -25.89 -6.56
N TYR A 36 24.74 -25.63 -7.21
CA TYR A 36 24.17 -26.51 -8.25
C TYR A 36 24.28 -25.92 -9.65
N HIS A 37 24.93 -24.79 -9.81
CA HIS A 37 25.06 -24.03 -11.07
C HIS A 37 25.57 -24.92 -12.20
N ILE A 38 26.78 -25.55 -12.05
CA ILE A 38 27.41 -26.36 -13.11
C ILE A 38 26.53 -27.55 -13.54
N PRO A 39 26.00 -28.39 -12.62
CA PRO A 39 25.12 -29.47 -13.01
C PRO A 39 23.85 -28.99 -13.72
N LEU A 40 23.22 -27.93 -13.27
CA LEU A 40 21.99 -27.42 -13.87
C LEU A 40 22.25 -26.88 -15.29
N MET A 41 23.34 -26.14 -15.50
CA MET A 41 23.75 -25.64 -16.82
C MET A 41 24.12 -26.77 -17.78
N ASN A 42 24.70 -27.86 -17.29
CA ASN A 42 25.08 -29.00 -18.14
C ASN A 42 23.88 -29.85 -18.56
N PHE A 43 22.89 -30.04 -17.73
CA PHE A 43 21.82 -31.02 -17.99
C PHE A 43 20.50 -30.38 -18.43
N VAL A 44 20.08 -29.25 -17.86
CA VAL A 44 18.76 -28.67 -18.11
C VAL A 44 18.55 -28.21 -19.56
N PRO A 45 19.51 -27.58 -20.24
CA PRO A 45 19.32 -27.09 -21.62
C PRO A 45 18.95 -28.19 -22.63
N ALA A 46 19.40 -29.42 -22.43
CA ALA A 46 19.06 -30.54 -23.33
C ALA A 46 17.54 -30.85 -23.35
N TYR A 47 16.83 -30.55 -22.25
CA TYR A 47 15.40 -30.80 -22.14
C TYR A 47 14.52 -29.78 -22.87
N PHE A 48 15.08 -28.71 -23.43
CA PHE A 48 14.34 -27.83 -24.34
C PHE A 48 14.04 -28.47 -25.70
N GLU A 49 14.73 -29.54 -26.07
CA GLU A 49 14.45 -30.32 -27.28
C GLU A 49 13.52 -31.53 -27.00
N SER A 50 12.98 -31.66 -25.77
CA SER A 50 12.04 -32.76 -25.40
C SER A 50 10.75 -32.65 -26.20
N GLU A 51 10.19 -33.79 -26.65
CA GLU A 51 8.88 -33.85 -27.29
C GLU A 51 7.75 -33.47 -26.33
N ASP A 52 7.90 -33.75 -25.01
CA ASP A 52 6.90 -33.39 -23.99
C ASP A 52 6.96 -31.90 -23.66
N ALA A 53 5.90 -31.18 -24.01
CA ALA A 53 5.75 -29.76 -23.77
C ALA A 53 5.84 -29.36 -22.28
N LYS A 54 5.40 -30.23 -21.35
CA LYS A 54 5.49 -29.98 -19.91
C LYS A 54 6.92 -30.11 -19.40
N THR A 55 7.70 -30.99 -19.96
CA THR A 55 9.15 -31.14 -19.70
C THR A 55 9.87 -29.87 -20.11
N ARG A 56 9.63 -29.33 -21.33
CA ARG A 56 10.20 -28.05 -21.78
C ARG A 56 9.83 -26.90 -20.88
N LYS A 57 8.55 -26.83 -20.47
CA LYS A 57 8.06 -25.81 -19.53
C LYS A 57 8.80 -25.86 -18.18
N ASN A 58 8.98 -27.07 -17.63
CA ASN A 58 9.66 -27.24 -16.33
C ASN A 58 11.17 -26.95 -16.46
N ALA A 59 11.81 -27.29 -17.59
CA ALA A 59 13.19 -26.91 -17.87
C ALA A 59 13.38 -25.39 -17.85
N ALA A 60 12.46 -24.63 -18.48
CA ALA A 60 12.47 -23.17 -18.44
C ALA A 60 12.35 -22.62 -17.01
N ARG A 61 11.47 -23.22 -16.15
CA ARG A 61 11.37 -22.84 -14.73
C ARG A 61 12.68 -23.05 -13.99
N VAL A 62 13.31 -24.21 -14.15
CA VAL A 62 14.56 -24.56 -13.46
C VAL A 62 15.69 -23.64 -13.84
N ILE A 63 15.94 -23.45 -15.16
CA ILE A 63 17.06 -22.62 -15.63
C ILE A 63 16.90 -21.15 -15.25
N GLY A 64 15.66 -20.68 -15.08
CA GLY A 64 15.36 -19.31 -14.66
C GLY A 64 15.81 -18.95 -13.24
N PHE A 65 16.23 -19.92 -12.42
CA PHE A 65 16.83 -19.71 -11.10
C PHE A 65 18.36 -19.67 -11.11
N VAL A 66 18.98 -20.03 -12.25
CA VAL A 66 20.45 -20.14 -12.35
C VAL A 66 21.02 -18.82 -12.85
N GLU A 67 21.78 -18.12 -12.03
CA GLU A 67 22.44 -16.86 -12.38
C GLU A 67 23.65 -17.13 -13.31
N ASP A 68 23.42 -17.15 -14.63
CA ASP A 68 24.45 -17.34 -15.64
C ASP A 68 24.19 -16.42 -16.85
N PRO A 69 25.20 -15.71 -17.38
CA PRO A 69 25.08 -14.83 -18.54
C PRO A 69 24.58 -15.51 -19.82
N LEU A 70 24.70 -16.82 -19.96
CA LEU A 70 24.23 -17.58 -21.11
C LEU A 70 22.74 -17.90 -21.07
N VAL A 71 22.11 -17.87 -19.86
CA VAL A 71 20.71 -18.27 -19.68
C VAL A 71 19.74 -17.43 -20.54
N PRO A 72 19.85 -16.09 -20.64
CA PRO A 72 18.99 -15.32 -21.54
C PRO A 72 19.03 -15.80 -22.99
N SER A 73 20.23 -16.09 -23.50
CA SER A 73 20.41 -16.60 -24.86
C SER A 73 19.84 -18.00 -25.07
N ILE A 74 19.91 -18.86 -24.06
CA ILE A 74 19.31 -20.19 -24.07
C ILE A 74 17.79 -20.09 -24.10
N LEU A 75 17.23 -19.29 -23.21
CA LEU A 75 15.78 -19.10 -23.09
C LEU A 75 15.15 -18.49 -24.34
N ILE A 76 15.80 -17.47 -24.95
CA ILE A 76 15.26 -16.84 -26.15
C ILE A 76 15.29 -17.76 -27.38
N ARG A 77 16.32 -18.59 -27.51
CA ARG A 77 16.38 -19.61 -28.58
C ARG A 77 15.28 -20.64 -28.43
N ALA A 78 15.06 -21.15 -27.20
CA ALA A 78 13.99 -22.08 -26.93
C ALA A 78 12.60 -21.45 -27.16
N PHE A 79 12.39 -20.20 -26.75
CA PHE A 79 11.18 -19.44 -26.99
C PHE A 79 10.86 -19.27 -28.49
N GLN A 80 11.86 -18.98 -29.30
CA GLN A 80 11.69 -18.83 -30.79
C GLN A 80 11.25 -20.13 -31.44
N LYS A 81 11.75 -21.29 -30.97
CA LYS A 81 11.40 -22.62 -31.50
C LYS A 81 10.05 -23.15 -30.96
N GLU A 82 9.59 -22.68 -29.82
CA GLU A 82 8.41 -23.20 -29.16
C GLU A 82 7.13 -22.92 -29.95
N THR A 83 6.37 -23.97 -30.23
CA THR A 83 5.09 -23.90 -30.96
C THR A 83 3.88 -24.00 -30.03
N VAL A 84 4.05 -24.53 -28.83
CA VAL A 84 2.96 -24.76 -27.88
C VAL A 84 2.68 -23.50 -27.06
N LEU A 85 1.56 -22.86 -27.31
CA LEU A 85 1.23 -21.53 -26.78
C LEU A 85 1.27 -21.46 -25.24
N TYR A 86 0.81 -22.48 -24.51
CA TYR A 86 0.81 -22.45 -23.03
C TYR A 86 2.21 -22.61 -22.40
N VAL A 87 3.22 -22.98 -23.20
CA VAL A 87 4.63 -23.10 -22.74
C VAL A 87 5.38 -21.77 -22.90
N ARG A 88 5.12 -21.03 -23.97
CA ARG A 88 5.81 -19.79 -24.32
C ARG A 88 5.88 -18.76 -23.16
N PRO A 89 4.79 -18.51 -22.40
CA PRO A 89 4.86 -17.58 -21.26
C PRO A 89 5.89 -17.96 -20.20
N GLN A 90 6.22 -19.26 -20.06
CA GLN A 90 7.19 -19.70 -19.06
C GLN A 90 8.62 -19.28 -19.40
N TYR A 91 9.02 -19.33 -20.66
CA TYR A 91 10.34 -18.83 -21.09
C TYR A 91 10.50 -17.35 -20.76
N LEU A 92 9.46 -16.55 -21.00
CA LEU A 92 9.44 -15.12 -20.71
C LEU A 92 9.49 -14.83 -19.20
N LYS A 93 8.72 -15.59 -18.40
CA LYS A 93 8.75 -15.48 -16.93
C LYS A 93 10.13 -15.76 -16.35
N SER A 94 10.84 -16.72 -16.94
CA SER A 94 12.20 -17.05 -16.53
C SER A 94 13.21 -16.02 -17.03
N LEU A 95 13.02 -15.51 -18.25
CA LEU A 95 13.88 -14.47 -18.84
C LEU A 95 13.82 -13.14 -18.04
N LYS A 96 12.69 -12.84 -17.43
CA LYS A 96 12.50 -11.63 -16.60
C LYS A 96 13.44 -11.54 -15.39
N ASN A 97 14.01 -12.65 -14.95
CA ASN A 97 14.97 -12.67 -13.84
C ASN A 97 16.36 -12.16 -14.24
N PHE A 98 16.59 -11.80 -15.51
CA PHE A 98 17.87 -11.41 -16.07
C PHE A 98 17.81 -10.03 -16.72
N THR A 99 18.96 -9.38 -16.85
CA THR A 99 19.10 -8.20 -17.71
C THR A 99 18.90 -8.60 -19.18
N ILE A 100 17.94 -7.96 -19.85
CA ILE A 100 17.57 -8.28 -21.23
C ILE A 100 18.27 -7.30 -22.16
N GLU A 101 19.25 -7.79 -22.92
CA GLU A 101 20.02 -7.00 -23.90
C GLU A 101 19.17 -6.63 -25.13
N GLN A 102 19.56 -5.54 -25.83
CA GLN A 102 18.83 -5.00 -26.97
C GLN A 102 18.49 -6.03 -28.07
N PRO A 103 19.37 -6.95 -28.49
CA PRO A 103 19.04 -7.95 -29.52
C PRO A 103 17.87 -8.87 -29.08
N ILE A 104 17.78 -9.21 -27.79
CA ILE A 104 16.68 -10.01 -27.26
C ILE A 104 15.40 -9.17 -27.21
N ARG A 105 15.50 -7.89 -26.81
CA ARG A 105 14.36 -6.95 -26.81
C ARG A 105 13.74 -6.82 -28.19
N ASP A 106 14.57 -6.70 -29.24
CA ASP A 106 14.08 -6.60 -30.61
C ASP A 106 13.29 -7.84 -31.06
N ILE A 107 13.74 -9.05 -30.66
CA ILE A 107 13.02 -10.30 -30.91
C ILE A 107 11.66 -10.32 -30.17
N LEU A 108 11.66 -9.91 -28.92
CA LEU A 108 10.45 -9.87 -28.10
C LEU A 108 9.44 -8.83 -28.62
N ALA A 109 9.92 -7.64 -29.02
CA ALA A 109 9.09 -6.59 -29.61
C ALA A 109 8.46 -7.05 -30.93
N ALA A 110 9.24 -7.62 -31.83
CA ALA A 110 8.72 -8.16 -33.09
C ALA A 110 7.66 -9.27 -32.86
N ARG A 111 7.83 -10.09 -31.82
CA ARG A 111 6.83 -11.11 -31.48
C ARG A 111 5.57 -10.49 -30.91
N ARG A 112 5.67 -9.50 -30.05
CA ARG A 112 4.55 -8.73 -29.49
C ARG A 112 3.72 -8.13 -30.62
N ASP A 113 4.36 -7.39 -31.53
CA ASP A 113 3.69 -6.69 -32.64
C ASP A 113 2.98 -7.69 -33.58
N ARG A 114 3.58 -8.87 -33.81
CA ARG A 114 2.96 -9.94 -34.59
C ARG A 114 1.71 -10.52 -33.95
N ILE A 115 1.69 -10.70 -32.61
CA ILE A 115 0.51 -11.18 -31.91
C ILE A 115 -0.61 -10.12 -31.94
N GLN A 116 -0.24 -8.84 -31.84
CA GLN A 116 -1.20 -7.72 -31.86
C GLN A 116 -1.90 -7.57 -33.21
N SER A 117 -1.20 -7.82 -34.31
CA SER A 117 -1.73 -7.69 -35.67
C SER A 117 -2.49 -8.93 -36.17
N ALA A 118 -2.47 -10.04 -35.44
CA ALA A 118 -3.09 -11.29 -35.87
C ALA A 118 -4.55 -11.40 -35.44
N GLU A 119 -5.42 -11.89 -36.34
CA GLU A 119 -6.73 -12.42 -35.96
C GLU A 119 -6.56 -13.73 -35.18
N VAL A 120 -7.07 -13.78 -33.97
CA VAL A 120 -6.83 -14.88 -33.02
C VAL A 120 -8.13 -15.62 -32.72
N SER A 121 -8.06 -16.96 -32.77
CA SER A 121 -9.19 -17.82 -32.37
C SER A 121 -9.56 -17.62 -30.89
N ALA A 122 -10.81 -17.91 -30.51
CA ALA A 122 -11.27 -17.79 -29.12
C ALA A 122 -10.51 -18.74 -28.18
N GLU A 123 -10.07 -19.91 -28.68
CA GLU A 123 -9.33 -20.93 -27.92
C GLU A 123 -7.89 -20.47 -27.61
N ASP A 124 -7.20 -19.86 -28.56
CA ASP A 124 -5.82 -19.43 -28.44
C ASP A 124 -5.69 -18.10 -27.65
N ARG A 125 -6.76 -17.30 -27.64
CA ARG A 125 -6.78 -15.96 -27.04
C ARG A 125 -6.27 -15.94 -25.59
N LYS A 126 -6.63 -16.94 -24.79
CA LYS A 126 -6.18 -17.04 -23.38
C LYS A 126 -4.66 -17.16 -23.26
N HIS A 127 -4.04 -18.00 -24.07
CA HIS A 127 -2.60 -18.28 -24.03
C HIS A 127 -1.79 -17.14 -24.64
N LEU A 128 -2.30 -16.54 -25.71
CA LEU A 128 -1.68 -15.39 -26.35
C LEU A 128 -1.76 -14.13 -25.47
N ASN A 129 -2.85 -13.92 -24.72
CA ASN A 129 -2.93 -12.84 -23.74
C ASN A 129 -1.91 -13.04 -22.61
N GLU A 130 -1.68 -14.27 -22.15
CA GLU A 130 -0.64 -14.56 -21.15
C GLU A 130 0.77 -14.33 -21.71
N GLU A 131 1.02 -14.73 -22.96
CA GLU A 131 2.29 -14.46 -23.67
C GLU A 131 2.51 -12.94 -23.83
N LEU A 132 1.49 -12.19 -24.28
CA LEU A 132 1.55 -10.73 -24.43
C LEU A 132 1.86 -10.02 -23.12
N MET A 133 1.23 -10.45 -22.04
CA MET A 133 1.51 -9.90 -20.70
C MET A 133 3.00 -10.09 -20.35
N CYS A 134 3.53 -11.31 -20.50
CA CYS A 134 4.93 -11.59 -20.21
C CYS A 134 5.90 -10.85 -21.17
N LEU A 135 5.55 -10.72 -22.45
CA LEU A 135 6.34 -9.93 -23.42
C LEU A 135 6.41 -8.46 -23.01
N THR A 136 5.29 -7.90 -22.61
CA THR A 136 5.24 -6.50 -22.16
C THR A 136 6.06 -6.32 -20.89
N GLU A 137 5.96 -7.24 -19.92
CA GLU A 137 6.79 -7.20 -18.72
C GLU A 137 8.30 -7.28 -19.02
N CYS A 138 8.72 -8.10 -19.97
CA CYS A 138 10.12 -8.20 -20.40
C CYS A 138 10.63 -6.96 -21.17
N LEU A 139 9.74 -6.27 -21.88
CA LEU A 139 10.07 -5.10 -22.70
C LEU A 139 9.97 -3.78 -21.93
N THR A 140 9.28 -3.78 -20.79
CA THR A 140 9.20 -2.62 -19.92
C THR A 140 10.54 -2.48 -19.19
N ASP A 141 11.29 -1.44 -19.47
CA ASP A 141 12.50 -1.12 -18.71
C ASP A 141 12.10 -0.71 -17.29
N ASP A 142 12.73 -1.31 -16.28
CA ASP A 142 12.63 -0.80 -14.90
C ASP A 142 13.29 0.60 -14.77
N GLU A 143 14.06 1.02 -15.79
CA GLU A 143 14.69 2.33 -15.90
C GLU A 143 13.83 3.38 -16.62
N ASN A 144 12.70 3.01 -17.26
CA ASN A 144 11.75 4.02 -17.75
C ASN A 144 11.12 4.70 -16.55
N GLY A 145 11.55 5.95 -16.33
CA GLY A 145 11.28 6.76 -15.17
C GLY A 145 9.81 6.73 -14.79
N LYS A 146 9.56 6.64 -13.48
CA LYS A 146 8.21 6.77 -12.93
C LYS A 146 7.55 8.02 -13.51
N HIS A 147 6.29 7.90 -13.87
CA HIS A 147 5.53 9.06 -14.28
C HIS A 147 5.40 10.03 -13.11
N THR A 148 5.51 11.31 -13.40
CA THR A 148 5.31 12.37 -12.41
C THR A 148 3.98 13.07 -12.67
N PHE A 149 3.16 13.24 -11.64
CA PHE A 149 1.90 13.94 -11.76
C PHE A 149 2.14 15.42 -12.05
N THR A 150 1.56 15.92 -13.14
CA THR A 150 1.64 17.33 -13.61
C THR A 150 0.26 17.98 -13.79
N GLY A 151 -0.80 17.25 -13.49
CA GLY A 151 -2.20 17.66 -13.71
C GLY A 151 -2.75 18.71 -12.75
N TRP A 152 -1.90 19.51 -12.10
CA TRP A 152 -2.28 20.45 -11.05
C TRP A 152 -3.27 21.54 -11.52
N SER A 153 -3.07 22.07 -12.71
CA SER A 153 -3.91 23.13 -13.30
C SER A 153 -5.14 22.59 -14.06
N LEU A 154 -5.23 21.26 -14.22
CA LEU A 154 -6.36 20.64 -14.89
C LEU A 154 -7.54 20.47 -13.93
N GLU A 155 -8.76 20.41 -14.47
CA GLU A 155 -9.93 20.09 -13.67
C GLU A 155 -9.90 18.61 -13.27
N ASN A 156 -9.85 18.35 -11.96
CA ASN A 156 -9.85 17.03 -11.37
C ASN A 156 -11.14 16.82 -10.57
N GLU A 157 -11.83 15.72 -10.80
CA GLU A 157 -12.96 15.27 -9.97
C GLU A 157 -12.42 14.23 -8.99
N VAL A 158 -12.43 14.58 -7.70
CA VAL A 158 -11.80 13.77 -6.64
C VAL A 158 -12.72 13.57 -5.45
N LEU A 159 -12.50 12.49 -4.71
CA LEU A 159 -13.12 12.20 -3.43
C LEU A 159 -12.03 12.15 -2.35
N PHE A 160 -12.06 13.09 -1.45
CA PHE A 160 -11.31 13.03 -0.20
C PHE A 160 -12.02 12.05 0.73
N MET A 161 -11.45 10.88 0.95
CA MET A 161 -11.98 9.88 1.86
C MET A 161 -11.71 10.29 3.30
N ILE A 162 -12.77 10.49 4.08
CA ILE A 162 -12.69 11.06 5.43
C ILE A 162 -13.51 10.17 6.36
N ASP A 163 -13.00 9.91 7.57
CA ASP A 163 -13.79 9.24 8.59
C ASP A 163 -14.89 10.17 9.11
N LYS A 164 -16.09 9.63 9.27
CA LYS A 164 -17.33 10.38 9.54
C LYS A 164 -17.20 11.50 10.58
N PRO A 165 -16.54 11.32 11.74
CA PRO A 165 -16.41 12.38 12.75
C PRO A 165 -15.61 13.60 12.28
N PHE A 166 -14.80 13.44 11.25
CA PHE A 166 -13.86 14.48 10.78
C PHE A 166 -14.34 15.21 9.52
N ILE A 167 -15.51 14.84 8.97
CA ILE A 167 -16.01 15.43 7.73
C ILE A 167 -16.21 16.94 7.90
N GLU A 168 -16.84 17.38 8.98
CA GLU A 168 -17.15 18.81 9.18
C GLU A 168 -15.91 19.67 9.34
N ILE A 169 -14.89 19.20 10.09
CA ILE A 169 -13.65 19.97 10.24
C ILE A 169 -12.85 20.03 8.93
N THR A 170 -12.86 18.94 8.15
CA THR A 170 -12.22 18.94 6.82
C THR A 170 -12.97 19.84 5.83
N ASP A 171 -14.31 19.85 5.90
CA ASP A 171 -15.14 20.71 5.04
C ASP A 171 -14.86 22.19 5.26
N ARG A 172 -14.56 22.61 6.49
CA ARG A 172 -14.16 23.99 6.81
C ARG A 172 -12.78 24.36 6.27
N GLU A 173 -11.89 23.42 6.06
CA GLU A 173 -10.57 23.64 5.47
C GLU A 173 -10.63 23.73 3.93
N ILE A 174 -11.66 23.15 3.30
CA ILE A 174 -11.90 23.24 1.86
C ILE A 174 -12.78 24.45 1.57
N THR A 175 -12.15 25.57 1.32
CA THR A 175 -12.80 26.86 0.99
C THR A 175 -12.78 27.11 -0.51
N ASP A 176 -13.63 28.02 -0.98
CA ASP A 176 -13.65 28.55 -2.36
C ASP A 176 -13.92 27.52 -3.47
N GLU A 177 -14.59 26.41 -3.14
CA GLU A 177 -14.95 25.36 -4.10
C GLU A 177 -16.47 25.27 -4.31
N PRO A 178 -17.01 25.95 -5.33
CA PRO A 178 -18.45 26.00 -5.56
C PRO A 178 -19.06 24.65 -5.98
N LYS A 179 -18.24 23.73 -6.45
CA LYS A 179 -18.64 22.36 -6.87
C LYS A 179 -18.26 21.30 -5.83
N LYS A 180 -18.32 21.67 -4.55
CA LYS A 180 -18.09 20.77 -3.41
C LYS A 180 -19.38 20.05 -3.03
N LYS A 181 -19.27 18.73 -2.75
CA LYS A 181 -20.37 17.91 -2.24
C LYS A 181 -19.92 17.08 -1.05
N VAL A 182 -20.53 17.30 0.10
CA VAL A 182 -20.30 16.49 1.30
C VAL A 182 -21.08 15.18 1.20
N LEU A 183 -20.40 14.07 1.47
CA LEU A 183 -20.93 12.70 1.43
C LEU A 183 -20.65 12.02 2.78
N PRO A 184 -21.37 10.94 3.15
CA PRO A 184 -21.11 10.19 4.39
C PRO A 184 -19.72 9.57 4.48
N THR A 185 -19.01 9.44 3.35
CA THR A 185 -17.67 8.83 3.25
C THR A 185 -16.57 9.85 2.99
N GLY A 186 -16.91 11.15 2.91
CA GLY A 186 -15.93 12.21 2.64
C GLY A 186 -16.49 13.38 1.82
N ILE A 187 -15.60 14.08 1.12
CA ILE A 187 -15.93 15.29 0.37
C ILE A 187 -15.52 15.11 -1.09
N MET A 188 -16.49 15.22 -1.98
CA MET A 188 -16.25 15.20 -3.42
C MET A 188 -16.04 16.63 -3.91
N LEU A 189 -14.97 16.83 -4.68
CA LEU A 189 -14.60 18.11 -5.28
C LEU A 189 -14.46 17.98 -6.79
N LYS A 190 -14.76 19.05 -7.48
CA LYS A 190 -14.37 19.26 -8.87
C LYS A 190 -13.52 20.52 -8.94
N THR A 191 -12.19 20.37 -8.92
CA THR A 191 -11.24 21.45 -8.63
C THR A 191 -10.11 21.54 -9.64
N ARG A 192 -9.53 22.73 -9.78
CA ARG A 192 -8.24 23.03 -10.42
C ARG A 192 -7.17 23.44 -9.42
N LEU A 193 -7.46 23.32 -8.12
CA LEU A 193 -6.63 23.74 -7.00
C LEU A 193 -6.28 22.54 -6.10
N LEU A 194 -6.04 21.37 -6.72
CA LEU A 194 -5.80 20.13 -5.98
C LEU A 194 -4.59 20.24 -5.04
N ASP A 195 -3.53 20.91 -5.48
CA ASP A 195 -2.32 21.20 -4.71
C ASP A 195 -2.60 21.97 -3.41
N ARG A 196 -3.57 22.89 -3.42
CA ARG A 196 -4.00 23.66 -2.24
C ARG A 196 -4.56 22.76 -1.12
N TYR A 197 -5.20 21.66 -1.48
CA TYR A 197 -5.88 20.78 -0.52
C TYR A 197 -5.07 19.54 -0.11
N LEU A 198 -3.95 19.26 -0.77
CA LEU A 198 -3.05 18.17 -0.38
C LEU A 198 -2.50 18.29 1.05
N PRO A 199 -2.18 19.50 1.57
CA PRO A 199 -1.66 19.65 2.93
C PRO A 199 -2.69 19.36 4.03
N ILE A 200 -3.99 19.29 3.73
CA ILE A 200 -5.03 18.95 4.72
C ILE A 200 -4.73 17.57 5.32
N ARG A 201 -4.68 17.49 6.66
CA ARG A 201 -4.22 16.31 7.38
C ARG A 201 -5.34 15.39 7.87
N THR A 202 -6.59 15.77 7.64
CA THR A 202 -7.78 15.12 8.20
C THR A 202 -8.46 14.11 7.27
N TYR A 203 -8.00 13.97 6.02
CA TYR A 203 -8.46 12.94 5.08
C TYR A 203 -7.50 11.74 5.03
N ARG A 204 -8.05 10.55 4.72
CA ARG A 204 -7.25 9.31 4.62
C ARG A 204 -6.50 9.19 3.30
N GLU A 205 -7.21 9.43 2.20
CA GLU A 205 -6.69 9.28 0.84
C GLU A 205 -7.57 10.06 -0.14
N ILE A 206 -7.03 10.30 -1.34
CA ILE A 206 -7.74 10.92 -2.46
C ILE A 206 -8.00 9.85 -3.52
N LEU A 207 -9.26 9.73 -3.94
CA LEU A 207 -9.67 8.92 -5.07
C LEU A 207 -10.11 9.83 -6.21
N PHE A 208 -9.70 9.48 -7.42
CA PHE A 208 -10.07 10.18 -8.63
C PHE A 208 -11.27 9.52 -9.29
N PHE A 209 -12.12 10.34 -9.93
CA PHE A 209 -13.15 9.90 -10.85
C PHE A 209 -12.69 10.12 -12.29
N LEU A 210 -13.08 9.21 -13.18
CA LEU A 210 -12.97 9.46 -14.60
C LEU A 210 -14.15 10.31 -15.05
N PRO A 211 -13.94 11.47 -15.68
CA PRO A 211 -15.02 12.34 -16.10
C PRO A 211 -16.07 11.61 -16.96
N GLY A 212 -17.33 11.73 -16.58
CA GLY A 212 -18.44 11.07 -17.28
C GLY A 212 -18.67 9.61 -16.95
N LEU A 213 -17.74 8.93 -16.25
CA LEU A 213 -17.85 7.51 -15.91
C LEU A 213 -17.89 7.31 -14.40
N LYS A 214 -19.06 6.92 -13.86
CA LYS A 214 -19.25 6.64 -12.42
C LYS A 214 -19.38 5.16 -12.12
N THR A 215 -19.88 4.40 -13.06
CA THR A 215 -20.12 2.97 -12.92
C THR A 215 -19.70 2.25 -14.19
N VAL A 216 -19.29 1.00 -14.03
CA VAL A 216 -18.92 0.11 -15.13
C VAL A 216 -19.68 -1.21 -14.99
N SER A 217 -19.80 -1.96 -16.08
CA SER A 217 -20.46 -3.26 -16.14
C SER A 217 -19.81 -4.28 -15.21
N ASP A 218 -20.55 -5.33 -14.86
CA ASP A 218 -20.05 -6.55 -14.20
C ASP A 218 -19.30 -7.49 -15.16
N ASP A 219 -19.54 -7.37 -16.47
CA ASP A 219 -18.75 -8.08 -17.48
C ASP A 219 -17.40 -7.39 -17.69
N PRO A 220 -16.28 -8.13 -17.51
CA PRO A 220 -14.92 -7.55 -17.60
C PRO A 220 -14.61 -6.87 -18.94
N TYR A 221 -15.07 -7.43 -20.05
CA TYR A 221 -14.82 -6.82 -21.36
C TYR A 221 -15.58 -5.49 -21.51
N ALA A 222 -16.88 -5.50 -21.19
CA ALA A 222 -17.71 -4.31 -21.26
C ALA A 222 -17.20 -3.22 -20.28
N ALA A 223 -16.78 -3.61 -19.07
CA ALA A 223 -16.21 -2.68 -18.10
C ALA A 223 -14.97 -1.97 -18.65
N VAL A 224 -14.04 -2.73 -19.23
CA VAL A 224 -12.80 -2.17 -19.78
C VAL A 224 -13.08 -1.33 -21.02
N MET A 225 -13.97 -1.76 -21.90
CA MET A 225 -14.42 -0.94 -23.05
C MET A 225 -14.95 0.42 -22.59
N GLN A 226 -15.81 0.46 -21.57
CA GLN A 226 -16.33 1.71 -20.99
C GLN A 226 -15.21 2.61 -20.45
N LEU A 227 -14.17 2.01 -19.81
CA LEU A 227 -13.01 2.78 -19.34
C LEU A 227 -12.21 3.40 -20.50
N MET A 228 -11.96 2.64 -21.55
CA MET A 228 -11.20 3.11 -22.72
C MET A 228 -11.99 4.18 -23.51
N GLU A 229 -13.28 3.97 -23.73
CA GLU A 229 -14.19 4.94 -24.39
C GLU A 229 -14.31 6.25 -23.60
N ALA A 230 -14.29 6.17 -22.25
CA ALA A 230 -14.25 7.34 -21.39
C ALA A 230 -12.88 8.04 -21.37
N GLY A 231 -11.88 7.52 -22.10
CA GLY A 231 -10.57 8.12 -22.27
C GLY A 231 -9.63 7.96 -21.08
N PHE A 232 -9.66 6.81 -20.37
CA PHE A 232 -8.86 6.61 -19.17
C PHE A 232 -7.34 6.76 -19.42
N VAL A 233 -6.81 6.16 -20.49
CA VAL A 233 -5.40 6.30 -20.86
C VAL A 233 -5.04 7.75 -21.16
N LYS A 234 -5.90 8.45 -21.92
CA LYS A 234 -5.72 9.88 -22.22
C LYS A 234 -5.73 10.70 -20.93
N PHE A 235 -6.64 10.41 -20.01
CA PHE A 235 -6.71 11.08 -18.70
C PHE A 235 -5.38 10.99 -17.96
N LEU A 236 -4.77 9.80 -17.93
CA LEU A 236 -3.46 9.59 -17.29
C LEU A 236 -2.35 10.38 -18.00
N LYS A 237 -2.25 10.25 -19.32
CA LYS A 237 -1.23 10.96 -20.12
C LYS A 237 -1.32 12.48 -20.02
N ASP A 238 -2.53 13.04 -20.05
CA ASP A 238 -2.74 14.50 -19.94
C ASP A 238 -2.27 15.05 -18.56
N ARG A 239 -2.17 14.19 -17.56
CA ARG A 239 -1.86 14.56 -16.15
C ARG A 239 -0.52 14.10 -15.64
N HIS A 240 0.30 13.52 -16.51
CA HIS A 240 1.62 13.05 -16.13
C HIS A 240 2.66 13.42 -17.19
N SER A 241 3.87 13.68 -16.72
CA SER A 241 5.09 13.63 -17.54
C SER A 241 5.74 12.27 -17.38
N GLY A 242 6.56 11.89 -18.32
CA GLY A 242 7.19 10.57 -18.39
C GLY A 242 6.71 9.79 -19.61
N GLU A 243 7.44 8.74 -19.93
CA GLU A 243 7.16 7.87 -21.08
C GLU A 243 6.98 6.42 -20.61
N GLY A 244 6.34 5.62 -21.44
CA GLY A 244 6.13 4.20 -21.20
C GLY A 244 4.71 3.86 -20.74
N ALA A 245 4.54 2.64 -20.26
CA ALA A 245 3.27 2.14 -19.78
C ALA A 245 3.09 2.44 -18.30
N PHE A 246 1.89 2.89 -17.91
CA PHE A 246 1.56 3.04 -16.49
C PHE A 246 1.43 1.69 -15.80
N GLY A 247 2.18 1.52 -14.70
CA GLY A 247 2.01 0.39 -13.81
C GLY A 247 0.72 0.50 -13.00
N TYR A 248 -0.13 -0.53 -12.98
CA TYR A 248 -1.34 -0.48 -12.18
C TYR A 248 -1.58 -1.77 -11.38
N ARG A 249 -2.40 -1.66 -10.34
CA ARG A 249 -3.03 -2.81 -9.67
C ARG A 249 -4.55 -2.66 -9.62
N ILE A 250 -5.26 -3.78 -9.37
CA ILE A 250 -6.71 -3.78 -9.21
C ILE A 250 -7.07 -4.12 -7.76
N GLU A 251 -7.93 -3.31 -7.16
CA GLU A 251 -8.63 -3.60 -5.91
C GLU A 251 -10.12 -3.75 -6.15
N MET A 252 -10.70 -4.86 -5.69
CA MET A 252 -12.15 -5.09 -5.75
C MET A 252 -12.73 -5.22 -4.34
N LYS A 253 -13.86 -4.55 -4.07
CA LYS A 253 -14.59 -4.62 -2.80
C LYS A 253 -16.02 -5.11 -3.02
N GLY A 254 -16.53 -5.87 -2.05
CA GLY A 254 -17.87 -6.46 -2.11
C GLY A 254 -17.96 -7.75 -2.93
N VAL A 255 -16.83 -8.26 -3.42
CA VAL A 255 -16.74 -9.51 -4.20
C VAL A 255 -16.11 -10.60 -3.34
N GLU A 256 -16.66 -11.81 -3.41
CA GLU A 256 -16.12 -13.00 -2.73
C GLU A 256 -14.70 -13.32 -3.23
N ASP A 257 -13.80 -13.70 -2.33
CA ASP A 257 -12.38 -13.91 -2.63
C ASP A 257 -12.12 -14.92 -3.76
N LYS A 258 -12.92 -16.00 -3.84
CA LYS A 258 -12.81 -17.01 -4.90
C LYS A 258 -13.11 -16.46 -6.30
N LYS A 259 -14.08 -15.55 -6.40
CA LYS A 259 -14.47 -14.87 -7.66
C LYS A 259 -13.53 -13.73 -8.01
N LYS A 260 -13.02 -13.04 -7.00
CA LYS A 260 -12.15 -11.87 -7.12
C LYS A 260 -10.90 -12.14 -7.96
N SER A 261 -10.18 -13.24 -7.69
CA SER A 261 -8.97 -13.60 -8.44
C SER A 261 -9.23 -13.83 -9.93
N VAL A 262 -10.36 -14.48 -10.24
CA VAL A 262 -10.77 -14.76 -11.62
C VAL A 262 -11.14 -13.47 -12.36
N LEU A 263 -11.91 -12.59 -11.70
CA LEU A 263 -12.29 -11.30 -12.27
C LEU A 263 -11.09 -10.40 -12.50
N ILE A 264 -10.18 -10.29 -11.54
CA ILE A 264 -8.93 -9.51 -11.69
C ILE A 264 -8.13 -10.02 -12.88
N LYS A 265 -7.99 -11.34 -13.04
CA LYS A 265 -7.26 -11.92 -14.18
C LYS A 265 -7.92 -11.59 -15.52
N ARG A 266 -9.27 -11.63 -15.60
CA ARG A 266 -10.00 -11.27 -16.82
C ARG A 266 -9.90 -9.78 -17.12
N LEU A 267 -10.14 -8.92 -16.12
CA LEU A 267 -9.99 -7.47 -16.24
C LEU A 267 -8.59 -7.08 -16.70
N SER A 268 -7.53 -7.65 -16.08
CA SER A 268 -6.16 -7.30 -16.45
C SER A 268 -5.79 -7.70 -17.88
N GLY A 269 -6.29 -8.85 -18.36
CA GLY A 269 -6.11 -9.27 -19.75
C GLY A 269 -6.77 -8.30 -20.75
N GLU A 270 -8.00 -7.86 -20.45
CA GLU A 270 -8.71 -6.91 -21.32
C GLU A 270 -8.11 -5.50 -21.23
N ILE A 271 -7.69 -5.04 -20.04
CA ILE A 271 -7.01 -3.74 -19.89
C ILE A 271 -5.74 -3.72 -20.72
N LEU A 272 -4.89 -4.75 -20.61
CA LEU A 272 -3.65 -4.82 -21.38
C LEU A 272 -3.93 -4.70 -22.88
N ARG A 273 -4.90 -5.47 -23.39
CA ARG A 273 -5.26 -5.52 -24.80
C ARG A 273 -5.90 -4.21 -25.30
N LEU A 274 -6.92 -3.69 -24.59
CA LEU A 274 -7.69 -2.53 -25.03
C LEU A 274 -6.97 -1.20 -24.79
N SER A 275 -6.00 -1.16 -23.87
CA SER A 275 -5.12 -0.01 -23.69
C SER A 275 -3.93 0.00 -24.67
N GLU A 276 -3.85 -0.95 -25.61
CA GLU A 276 -2.70 -1.10 -26.49
C GLU A 276 -1.37 -1.16 -25.69
N HIS A 277 -1.36 -1.91 -24.58
CA HIS A 277 -0.22 -2.08 -23.66
C HIS A 277 0.24 -0.81 -22.93
N GLN A 278 -0.56 0.24 -22.93
CA GLN A 278 -0.25 1.48 -22.20
C GLN A 278 -0.54 1.36 -20.70
N LEU A 279 -1.24 0.30 -20.28
CA LEU A 279 -1.49 -0.04 -18.89
C LEU A 279 -1.01 -1.47 -18.63
N VAL A 280 -0.10 -1.64 -17.67
CA VAL A 280 0.52 -2.93 -17.33
C VAL A 280 0.26 -3.25 -15.85
N MET A 281 -0.30 -4.44 -15.58
CA MET A 281 -0.53 -4.86 -14.20
C MET A 281 0.79 -5.16 -13.51
N ARG A 282 1.03 -4.54 -12.34
CA ARG A 282 2.22 -4.77 -11.50
C ARG A 282 1.80 -5.21 -10.10
N LYS A 283 2.55 -6.11 -9.51
CA LYS A 283 2.34 -6.55 -8.12
C LYS A 283 2.84 -5.50 -7.15
N ASP A 284 4.03 -5.01 -7.43
CA ASP A 284 4.75 -4.00 -6.67
C ASP A 284 5.08 -2.83 -7.61
N ASP A 285 5.44 -1.68 -7.07
CA ASP A 285 5.84 -0.48 -7.82
C ASP A 285 4.83 -0.02 -8.90
N TYR A 286 3.55 -0.06 -8.56
CA TYR A 286 2.47 0.44 -9.40
C TYR A 286 2.20 1.93 -9.12
N GLU A 287 1.80 2.64 -10.18
CA GLU A 287 1.52 4.08 -10.17
C GLU A 287 0.03 4.37 -9.99
N VAL A 288 -0.82 3.43 -10.39
CA VAL A 288 -2.28 3.59 -10.36
C VAL A 288 -2.95 2.39 -9.71
N GLU A 289 -3.88 2.63 -8.81
CA GLU A 289 -4.74 1.59 -8.25
C GLU A 289 -6.16 1.76 -8.76
N LEU A 290 -6.64 0.80 -9.54
CA LEU A 290 -8.00 0.75 -10.05
C LEU A 290 -8.91 0.11 -9.02
N ARG A 291 -9.94 0.81 -8.57
CA ARG A 291 -10.88 0.33 -7.55
C ARG A 291 -12.26 0.09 -8.11
N PHE A 292 -12.74 -1.14 -7.94
CA PHE A 292 -14.07 -1.58 -8.31
C PHE A 292 -14.86 -1.92 -7.05
N LEU A 293 -15.91 -1.15 -6.76
CA LEU A 293 -16.80 -1.39 -5.62
C LEU A 293 -18.13 -1.93 -6.14
N LEU A 294 -18.44 -3.20 -5.80
CA LEU A 294 -19.68 -3.85 -6.19
C LEU A 294 -20.88 -3.10 -5.61
N ARG A 295 -21.89 -2.86 -6.44
CA ARG A 295 -23.16 -2.23 -6.10
C ARG A 295 -24.26 -3.29 -6.01
N GLU A 296 -25.39 -2.91 -5.43
CA GLU A 296 -26.56 -3.76 -5.29
C GLU A 296 -27.16 -4.19 -6.63
N ASP A 297 -27.00 -3.35 -7.68
CA ASP A 297 -27.47 -3.63 -9.05
C ASP A 297 -26.52 -4.53 -9.86
N GLY A 298 -25.45 -5.04 -9.23
CA GLY A 298 -24.44 -5.89 -9.85
C GLY A 298 -23.34 -5.14 -10.58
N THR A 299 -23.51 -3.86 -10.90
CA THR A 299 -22.47 -3.03 -11.53
C THR A 299 -21.37 -2.66 -10.54
N TYR A 300 -20.26 -2.12 -11.04
CA TYR A 300 -19.19 -1.61 -10.15
C TYR A 300 -19.14 -0.09 -10.20
N ARG A 301 -19.06 0.56 -9.03
CA ARG A 301 -18.57 1.94 -8.95
C ARG A 301 -17.08 1.93 -9.17
N PHE A 302 -16.61 2.79 -10.09
CA PHE A 302 -15.22 2.89 -10.46
C PHE A 302 -14.57 4.13 -9.87
N PHE A 303 -13.38 3.97 -9.29
CA PHE A 303 -12.48 4.99 -8.82
C PHE A 303 -11.04 4.58 -9.13
N PHE A 304 -10.13 5.50 -9.03
CA PHE A 304 -8.70 5.15 -9.02
C PHE A 304 -7.91 6.06 -8.08
N LYS A 305 -6.81 5.53 -7.57
CA LYS A 305 -5.85 6.26 -6.76
C LYS A 305 -4.56 6.41 -7.56
N LEU A 306 -3.97 7.61 -7.53
CA LEU A 306 -2.68 7.90 -8.14
C LEU A 306 -1.59 7.86 -7.06
N PHE A 307 -0.62 6.98 -7.19
CA PHE A 307 0.57 6.91 -6.33
C PHE A 307 1.69 7.82 -6.83
N THR A 308 1.54 8.37 -8.04
CA THR A 308 2.34 9.44 -8.61
C THR A 308 2.07 10.81 -7.98
N LEU A 309 0.99 10.92 -7.20
CA LEU A 309 0.66 12.10 -6.43
C LEU A 309 1.46 12.07 -5.12
N GLU A 310 2.49 12.90 -5.00
CA GLU A 310 3.31 12.97 -3.79
C GLU A 310 2.52 13.53 -2.61
N GLU A 311 2.29 12.67 -1.62
CA GLU A 311 1.63 13.03 -0.37
C GLU A 311 2.65 13.18 0.76
N ASN A 312 3.18 14.39 0.98
CA ASN A 312 4.22 14.66 1.98
C ASN A 312 3.67 15.02 3.37
N ARG A 313 2.34 14.91 3.58
CA ARG A 313 1.69 15.30 4.84
C ARG A 313 2.29 14.67 6.08
N PHE A 314 2.73 13.44 5.97
CA PHE A 314 3.25 12.63 7.07
C PHE A 314 4.70 12.18 6.83
N ALA A 315 5.48 12.98 6.11
CA ALA A 315 6.85 12.65 5.72
C ALA A 315 7.79 12.39 6.91
N TYR A 316 7.51 12.99 8.08
CA TYR A 316 8.25 12.73 9.31
C TYR A 316 8.20 11.24 9.74
N ARG A 317 7.12 10.52 9.37
CA ARG A 317 6.88 9.16 9.81
C ARG A 317 7.50 8.16 8.83
N LYS A 318 8.81 8.00 8.91
CA LYS A 318 9.56 7.01 8.10
C LYS A 318 9.42 5.60 8.66
N GLU A 319 9.29 5.47 9.99
CA GLU A 319 9.21 4.20 10.67
C GLU A 319 7.98 4.09 11.58
N ALA A 320 7.47 2.86 11.72
CA ALA A 320 6.33 2.53 12.58
C ALA A 320 6.52 1.15 13.23
N VAL A 321 5.74 0.87 14.28
CA VAL A 321 5.51 -0.47 14.83
C VAL A 321 4.07 -0.88 14.59
N ALA A 322 3.77 -2.19 14.67
CA ALA A 322 2.46 -2.73 14.30
C ALA A 322 1.27 -2.06 15.05
N ALA A 323 1.47 -1.70 16.32
CA ALA A 323 0.45 -1.06 17.15
C ALA A 323 0.35 0.46 16.97
N SER A 324 1.19 1.08 16.13
CA SER A 324 1.21 2.55 16.00
C SER A 324 -0.09 3.10 15.45
N ILE A 325 -0.60 4.16 16.07
CA ILE A 325 -1.72 4.94 15.54
C ILE A 325 -1.40 5.48 14.14
N LYS A 326 -2.42 5.56 13.27
CA LYS A 326 -2.26 6.19 11.96
C LYS A 326 -2.11 7.71 12.12
N PRO A 327 -1.17 8.38 11.44
CA PRO A 327 -0.97 9.83 11.55
C PRO A 327 -2.23 10.62 11.26
N VAL A 328 -3.00 10.23 10.24
CA VAL A 328 -4.27 10.89 9.90
C VAL A 328 -5.28 10.85 11.05
N THR A 329 -5.33 9.76 11.83
CA THR A 329 -6.23 9.65 12.97
C THR A 329 -5.80 10.56 14.10
N ALA A 330 -4.49 10.62 14.39
CA ALA A 330 -3.92 11.53 15.40
C ALA A 330 -4.14 13.01 15.01
N ALA A 331 -3.80 13.38 13.77
CA ALA A 331 -3.99 14.72 13.24
C ALA A 331 -5.45 15.17 13.30
N ALA A 332 -6.37 14.33 12.80
CA ALA A 332 -7.78 14.65 12.75
C ALA A 332 -8.42 14.73 14.14
N PHE A 333 -8.03 13.85 15.06
CA PHE A 333 -8.48 13.90 16.45
C PHE A 333 -8.04 15.20 17.16
N LEU A 334 -6.77 15.57 17.05
CA LEU A 334 -6.26 16.81 17.64
C LEU A 334 -6.88 18.04 16.99
N LYS A 335 -7.07 18.04 15.67
CA LYS A 335 -7.72 19.14 14.93
C LYS A 335 -9.19 19.29 15.34
N LEU A 336 -9.91 18.21 15.56
CA LEU A 336 -11.31 18.24 16.03
C LEU A 336 -11.46 19.01 17.34
N TYR A 337 -10.44 18.93 18.19
CA TYR A 337 -10.42 19.56 19.51
C TYR A 337 -9.44 20.72 19.64
N GLU A 338 -9.05 21.32 18.49
CA GLU A 338 -8.09 22.44 18.42
C GLU A 338 -8.41 23.59 19.39
N LYS A 339 -9.70 23.86 19.68
CA LYS A 339 -10.14 24.91 20.62
C LYS A 339 -9.63 24.72 22.06
N TYR A 340 -9.23 23.53 22.45
CA TYR A 340 -8.64 23.21 23.76
C TYR A 340 -7.11 23.19 23.74
N ILE A 341 -6.49 23.26 22.57
CA ILE A 341 -5.04 23.21 22.40
C ILE A 341 -4.38 24.52 22.85
N LYS A 342 -3.41 24.42 23.76
CA LYS A 342 -2.66 25.56 24.27
C LYS A 342 -1.47 25.88 23.37
N LYS A 343 -1.28 27.13 22.99
CA LYS A 343 -0.07 27.59 22.29
C LYS A 343 1.14 27.52 23.22
N ASN A 344 2.30 27.14 22.68
CA ASN A 344 3.57 27.02 23.42
C ASN A 344 3.44 26.16 24.68
N ALA A 345 2.67 25.09 24.60
CA ALA A 345 2.46 24.16 25.72
C ALA A 345 3.71 23.34 26.01
N ARG A 346 3.82 22.89 27.26
CA ARG A 346 4.64 21.74 27.66
C ARG A 346 3.77 20.50 27.57
N VAL A 347 4.16 19.55 26.74
CA VAL A 347 3.31 18.40 26.38
C VAL A 347 3.96 17.08 26.80
N LEU A 348 3.17 16.15 27.32
CA LEU A 348 3.61 14.80 27.66
C LEU A 348 2.78 13.75 26.93
N ASP A 349 3.45 12.74 26.40
CA ASP A 349 2.83 11.49 25.94
C ASP A 349 3.41 10.32 26.75
N PRO A 350 2.65 9.75 27.69
CA PRO A 350 3.14 8.68 28.56
C PRO A 350 3.21 7.30 27.92
N PHE A 351 2.69 7.12 26.70
CA PHE A 351 2.69 5.87 25.91
C PHE A 351 2.96 6.18 24.44
N CYS A 352 4.06 6.89 24.18
CA CYS A 352 4.25 7.62 22.93
C CYS A 352 4.51 6.72 21.69
N GLY A 353 4.89 5.44 21.89
CA GLY A 353 5.26 4.58 20.79
C GLY A 353 6.33 5.23 19.89
N VAL A 354 6.03 5.37 18.59
CA VAL A 354 6.91 6.05 17.62
C VAL A 354 6.72 7.57 17.55
N GLY A 355 6.04 8.18 18.53
CA GLY A 355 5.88 9.62 18.71
C GLY A 355 4.78 10.29 17.89
N THR A 356 3.92 9.54 17.22
CA THR A 356 2.93 10.09 16.26
C THR A 356 2.05 11.18 16.88
N MET A 357 1.51 10.98 18.09
CA MET A 357 0.66 11.97 18.75
C MET A 357 1.41 13.28 19.01
N LEU A 358 2.67 13.21 19.45
CA LEU A 358 3.49 14.39 19.72
C LEU A 358 3.86 15.16 18.45
N PHE A 359 4.21 14.45 17.36
CA PHE A 359 4.49 15.10 16.08
C PHE A 359 3.26 15.84 15.58
N GLU A 360 2.09 15.20 15.55
CA GLU A 360 0.84 15.84 15.09
C GLU A 360 0.42 17.00 16.00
N ARG A 361 0.64 16.85 17.32
CA ARG A 361 0.36 17.93 18.26
C ARG A 361 1.24 19.16 18.01
N ASN A 362 2.53 18.98 17.76
CA ASN A 362 3.45 20.07 17.46
C ASN A 362 3.16 20.72 16.09
N ILE A 363 2.81 19.90 15.08
CA ILE A 363 2.46 20.41 13.74
C ILE A 363 1.17 21.24 13.79
N LEU A 364 0.18 20.83 14.57
CA LEU A 364 -1.06 21.58 14.73
C LEU A 364 -0.83 22.94 15.40
N SER A 365 -0.01 22.97 16.44
CA SER A 365 0.36 24.19 17.16
C SER A 365 1.71 23.99 17.85
N PRO A 366 2.73 24.80 17.53
CA PRO A 366 4.06 24.62 18.09
C PRO A 366 4.05 24.54 19.63
N VAL A 367 4.86 23.62 20.16
CA VAL A 367 5.04 23.41 21.59
C VAL A 367 6.33 24.08 22.09
N THR A 368 6.41 24.43 23.37
CA THR A 368 7.67 24.86 23.98
C THR A 368 8.62 23.68 24.14
N VAL A 369 8.09 22.54 24.58
CA VAL A 369 8.79 21.27 24.74
C VAL A 369 7.80 20.15 24.84
N ALA A 370 8.15 18.97 24.33
CA ALA A 370 7.37 17.77 24.49
C ALA A 370 8.23 16.58 24.92
N PHE A 371 7.65 15.72 25.74
CA PHE A 371 8.27 14.49 26.22
C PHE A 371 7.41 13.30 25.85
N GLY A 372 8.01 12.31 25.19
CA GLY A 372 7.41 11.02 24.92
C GLY A 372 8.07 9.94 25.76
N VAL A 373 7.29 9.16 26.48
CA VAL A 373 7.74 8.07 27.33
C VAL A 373 7.15 6.77 26.83
N ASP A 374 7.93 5.72 26.72
CA ASP A 374 7.45 4.38 26.37
C ASP A 374 8.41 3.30 26.95
N THR A 375 7.83 2.16 27.27
CA THR A 375 8.60 0.98 27.73
C THR A 375 9.17 0.16 26.59
N TYR A 376 8.71 0.37 25.36
CA TYR A 376 9.15 -0.38 24.18
C TYR A 376 10.33 0.34 23.51
N GLY A 377 11.56 -0.13 23.81
CA GLY A 377 12.80 0.52 23.36
C GLY A 377 12.90 0.66 21.84
N GLU A 378 12.48 -0.36 21.06
CA GLU A 378 12.48 -0.26 19.59
C GLU A 378 11.57 0.86 19.08
N ALA A 379 10.39 1.08 19.69
CA ALA A 379 9.52 2.19 19.33
C ALA A 379 10.15 3.55 19.62
N ILE A 380 10.85 3.69 20.77
CA ILE A 380 11.59 4.90 21.12
C ILE A 380 12.72 5.19 20.13
N ASP A 381 13.47 4.18 19.70
CA ASP A 381 14.53 4.37 18.70
C ASP A 381 13.97 4.79 17.34
N LYS A 382 12.82 4.22 16.92
CA LYS A 382 12.08 4.67 15.74
C LYS A 382 11.53 6.09 15.91
N ALA A 383 11.01 6.44 17.10
CA ALA A 383 10.55 7.80 17.39
C ALA A 383 11.67 8.83 17.22
N ARG A 384 12.86 8.54 17.74
CA ARG A 384 14.06 9.39 17.59
C ARG A 384 14.44 9.54 16.11
N ARG A 385 14.45 8.44 15.33
CA ARG A 385 14.75 8.50 13.89
C ARG A 385 13.69 9.27 13.11
N ASN A 386 12.42 9.14 13.45
CA ASN A 386 11.34 9.95 12.87
C ASN A 386 11.52 11.45 13.16
N GLY A 387 12.13 11.79 14.30
CA GLY A 387 12.38 13.17 14.70
C GLY A 387 13.71 13.77 14.22
N ASN A 388 14.65 12.96 13.76
CA ASN A 388 16.03 13.40 13.46
C ASN A 388 16.14 14.51 12.40
N GLU A 389 15.19 14.60 11.48
CA GLU A 389 15.15 15.63 10.44
C GLU A 389 14.23 16.79 10.79
N SER A 390 13.57 16.75 11.95
CA SER A 390 12.71 17.82 12.43
C SER A 390 13.42 18.61 13.54
N GLU A 391 13.32 19.94 13.48
CA GLU A 391 13.77 20.80 14.57
C GLU A 391 12.74 20.90 15.72
N TYR A 392 11.88 19.87 15.85
CA TYR A 392 10.83 19.88 16.87
C TYR A 392 11.43 19.63 18.26
N PRO A 393 11.04 20.39 19.28
CA PRO A 393 11.54 20.24 20.66
C PRO A 393 10.87 19.04 21.35
N ILE A 394 11.07 17.83 20.81
CA ILE A 394 10.47 16.59 21.31
C ILE A 394 11.57 15.62 21.80
N TYR A 395 11.48 15.22 23.04
CA TYR A 395 12.41 14.30 23.70
C TYR A 395 11.77 12.94 23.96
N PHE A 396 12.40 11.86 23.49
CA PHE A 396 11.91 10.50 23.64
C PHE A 396 12.72 9.73 24.69
N ILE A 397 12.03 9.18 25.68
CA ILE A 397 12.60 8.55 26.89
C ILE A 397 12.13 7.10 26.96
N HIS A 398 13.09 6.15 26.91
CA HIS A 398 12.83 4.73 27.16
C HIS A 398 12.68 4.49 28.66
N ARG A 399 11.46 4.47 29.16
CA ARG A 399 11.14 4.27 30.59
C ARG A 399 9.68 3.89 30.77
N ASP A 400 9.37 3.21 31.88
CA ASP A 400 7.97 3.08 32.34
C ASP A 400 7.46 4.46 32.80
N PHE A 401 6.32 4.89 32.27
CA PHE A 401 5.68 6.15 32.71
C PHE A 401 5.45 6.16 34.22
N PHE A 402 5.17 5.03 34.83
CA PHE A 402 4.94 4.94 36.26
C PHE A 402 6.19 5.21 37.11
N ASP A 403 7.37 5.12 36.52
CA ASP A 403 8.65 5.47 37.13
C ASP A 403 9.21 6.82 36.62
N PHE A 404 8.54 7.43 35.64
CA PHE A 404 8.92 8.75 35.13
C PHE A 404 8.70 9.83 36.19
N ARG A 405 9.63 10.79 36.26
CA ARG A 405 9.58 11.99 37.12
C ARG A 405 10.07 13.17 36.31
N HIS A 406 9.47 14.31 36.51
CA HIS A 406 9.86 15.59 35.91
C HIS A 406 9.56 16.73 36.90
N ASP A 407 10.47 17.67 37.00
CA ASP A 407 10.40 18.77 38.00
C ASP A 407 9.30 19.82 37.65
N SER A 408 9.02 19.95 36.34
CA SER A 408 7.99 20.87 35.86
C SER A 408 6.70 20.12 35.53
N LEU A 409 5.58 20.76 35.81
CA LEU A 409 4.27 20.28 35.37
C LEU A 409 4.04 20.55 33.88
N PHE A 410 3.16 19.80 33.28
CA PHE A 410 2.77 19.88 31.88
C PHE A 410 1.44 20.60 31.70
N ASP A 411 1.28 21.27 30.59
CA ASP A 411 0.04 21.92 30.20
C ASP A 411 -0.94 20.96 29.55
N GLU A 412 -0.42 19.90 28.92
CA GLU A 412 -1.21 18.93 28.18
C GLU A 412 -0.61 17.53 28.26
N ILE A 413 -1.48 16.52 28.28
CA ILE A 413 -1.15 15.14 27.90
C ILE A 413 -1.87 14.82 26.60
N VAL A 414 -1.13 14.24 25.62
CA VAL A 414 -1.69 13.69 24.38
C VAL A 414 -1.28 12.24 24.25
N THR A 415 -2.19 11.30 24.12
CA THR A 415 -1.82 9.87 24.15
C THR A 415 -2.83 8.95 23.47
N ASP A 416 -2.35 7.85 22.90
CA ASP A 416 -3.14 6.66 22.53
C ASP A 416 -2.91 5.58 23.59
N MET A 417 -3.93 5.31 24.38
CA MET A 417 -3.83 4.40 25.53
C MET A 417 -3.52 2.97 25.13
N PRO A 418 -2.69 2.25 25.87
CA PRO A 418 -2.46 0.83 25.67
C PRO A 418 -3.76 0.03 25.65
N PHE A 419 -3.81 -0.95 24.74
CA PHE A 419 -4.93 -1.86 24.59
C PHE A 419 -4.45 -3.28 24.27
N SER A 420 -5.31 -4.28 24.49
CA SER A 420 -5.11 -5.64 24.01
C SER A 420 -6.39 -6.17 23.37
N MET A 421 -6.22 -7.01 22.34
CA MET A 421 -7.31 -7.77 21.73
C MET A 421 -7.52 -9.11 22.43
N ASN A 422 -6.58 -9.53 23.31
CA ASN A 422 -6.70 -10.75 24.09
C ASN A 422 -7.49 -10.46 25.38
N PRO A 423 -8.62 -11.15 25.63
CA PRO A 423 -9.41 -11.00 26.86
C PRO A 423 -8.61 -11.25 28.14
N ASP A 424 -7.60 -12.12 28.10
CA ASP A 424 -6.78 -12.46 29.27
C ASP A 424 -5.92 -11.28 29.75
N ASP A 425 -5.68 -10.28 28.89
CA ASP A 425 -4.94 -9.07 29.23
C ASP A 425 -5.81 -7.97 29.87
N LEU A 426 -7.14 -8.12 29.90
CA LEU A 426 -8.04 -7.09 30.42
C LEU A 426 -7.71 -6.66 31.85
N PRO A 427 -7.37 -7.54 32.81
CA PRO A 427 -6.97 -7.12 34.16
C PRO A 427 -5.70 -6.25 34.17
N LYS A 428 -4.76 -6.53 33.28
CA LYS A 428 -3.54 -5.72 33.12
C LYS A 428 -3.87 -4.34 32.55
N ILE A 429 -4.74 -4.30 31.54
CA ILE A 429 -5.22 -3.04 30.95
C ILE A 429 -5.98 -2.20 31.99
N ASP A 430 -6.90 -2.80 32.75
CA ASP A 430 -7.61 -2.11 33.84
C ASP A 430 -6.64 -1.48 34.85
N THR A 431 -5.60 -2.23 35.27
CA THR A 431 -4.54 -1.74 36.16
C THR A 431 -3.77 -0.56 35.57
N ILE A 432 -3.44 -0.61 34.25
CA ILE A 432 -2.75 0.49 33.57
C ILE A 432 -3.61 1.76 33.61
N TYR A 433 -4.91 1.68 33.31
CA TYR A 433 -5.80 2.82 33.36
C TYR A 433 -5.93 3.41 34.76
N TYR A 434 -6.12 2.57 35.75
CA TYR A 434 -6.16 3.01 37.18
C TYR A 434 -4.90 3.79 37.57
N ARG A 435 -3.71 3.22 37.29
CA ARG A 435 -2.42 3.84 37.60
C ARG A 435 -2.20 5.12 36.77
N PHE A 436 -2.61 5.11 35.49
CA PHE A 436 -2.47 6.26 34.62
C PHE A 436 -3.19 7.48 35.17
N PHE A 437 -4.47 7.39 35.46
CA PHE A 437 -5.25 8.52 35.97
C PHE A 437 -4.73 9.01 37.33
N GLY A 438 -4.34 8.12 38.22
CA GLY A 438 -3.71 8.46 39.48
C GLY A 438 -2.41 9.24 39.34
N LYS A 439 -1.58 8.89 38.35
CA LYS A 439 -0.28 9.53 38.13
C LYS A 439 -0.36 10.76 37.22
N ALA A 440 -1.20 10.73 36.19
CA ALA A 440 -1.32 11.83 35.22
C ALA A 440 -1.66 13.17 35.91
N LYS A 441 -2.51 13.16 36.95
CA LYS A 441 -2.84 14.37 37.71
C LYS A 441 -1.62 15.03 38.35
N ASP A 442 -0.64 14.23 38.78
CA ASP A 442 0.57 14.71 39.47
C ASP A 442 1.58 15.37 38.49
N HIS A 443 1.41 15.14 37.20
CA HIS A 443 2.22 15.73 36.14
C HIS A 443 1.58 16.94 35.45
N LEU A 444 0.34 17.28 35.77
CA LEU A 444 -0.42 18.34 35.11
C LEU A 444 -0.64 19.54 36.00
N GLU A 445 -0.62 20.75 35.41
CA GLU A 445 -1.15 21.96 36.05
C GLU A 445 -2.67 21.84 36.25
N ASP A 446 -3.23 22.56 37.22
CA ASP A 446 -4.69 22.62 37.40
C ASP A 446 -5.36 23.28 36.20
N GLY A 447 -6.46 22.71 35.75
CA GLY A 447 -7.17 23.15 34.57
C GLY A 447 -6.57 22.74 33.24
N SER A 448 -5.47 21.96 33.25
CA SER A 448 -4.83 21.38 32.06
C SER A 448 -5.69 20.33 31.38
N TYR A 449 -5.38 20.05 30.11
CA TYR A 449 -6.16 19.12 29.30
C TYR A 449 -5.42 17.81 29.01
N VAL A 450 -6.20 16.72 28.90
CA VAL A 450 -5.74 15.43 28.41
C VAL A 450 -6.52 15.09 27.15
N PHE A 451 -5.80 14.91 26.03
CA PHE A 451 -6.32 14.42 24.75
C PHE A 451 -5.98 12.93 24.66
N LEU A 452 -6.97 12.09 24.80
CA LEU A 452 -6.77 10.66 25.00
C LEU A 452 -7.58 9.84 24.00
N LEU A 453 -6.91 8.92 23.32
CA LEU A 453 -7.53 7.89 22.51
C LEU A 453 -7.60 6.57 23.30
N SER A 454 -8.71 5.87 23.23
CA SER A 454 -8.89 4.61 23.96
C SER A 454 -9.81 3.65 23.23
N ARG A 455 -9.50 2.36 23.29
CA ARG A 455 -10.40 1.27 22.90
C ARG A 455 -11.19 0.71 24.08
N ASN A 456 -10.97 1.25 25.26
CA ASN A 456 -11.65 0.86 26.50
C ASN A 456 -12.33 2.10 27.12
N PRO A 457 -13.37 2.70 26.47
CA PRO A 457 -13.99 3.95 26.90
C PRO A 457 -14.58 3.89 28.32
N ASP A 458 -15.03 2.72 28.76
CA ASP A 458 -15.60 2.56 30.10
C ASP A 458 -14.53 2.66 31.20
N LEU A 459 -13.31 2.21 30.95
CA LEU A 459 -12.20 2.40 31.88
C LEU A 459 -11.82 3.88 31.99
N VAL A 460 -11.90 4.64 30.89
CA VAL A 460 -11.70 6.09 30.92
C VAL A 460 -12.74 6.73 31.84
N ARG A 461 -14.04 6.44 31.63
CA ARG A 461 -15.13 7.00 32.47
C ARG A 461 -14.98 6.61 33.92
N LYS A 462 -14.62 5.34 34.19
CA LYS A 462 -14.42 4.80 35.55
C LYS A 462 -13.32 5.54 36.32
N TYR A 463 -12.14 5.69 35.73
CA TYR A 463 -10.95 6.16 36.44
C TYR A 463 -10.67 7.65 36.30
N ALA A 464 -11.25 8.34 35.31
CA ALA A 464 -11.21 9.79 35.25
C ALA A 464 -12.10 10.46 36.31
N SER A 465 -13.15 9.76 36.77
CA SER A 465 -14.14 10.31 37.75
C SER A 465 -13.47 10.84 39.01
N GLY A 466 -13.82 12.07 39.39
CA GLY A 466 -13.29 12.74 40.59
C GLY A 466 -11.87 13.31 40.44
N ILE A 467 -11.22 13.09 39.32
CA ILE A 467 -9.88 13.63 39.04
C ILE A 467 -9.93 14.55 37.81
N PHE A 468 -10.66 14.11 36.79
CA PHE A 468 -10.82 14.83 35.53
C PHE A 468 -12.30 14.96 35.18
N ARG A 469 -12.66 16.07 34.56
CA ARG A 469 -13.98 16.26 33.94
C ARG A 469 -13.85 15.91 32.45
N ILE A 470 -14.76 15.07 31.96
CA ILE A 470 -14.87 14.80 30.50
C ILE A 470 -15.55 16.02 29.87
N GLU A 471 -14.81 16.79 29.07
CA GLU A 471 -15.35 17.96 28.36
C GLU A 471 -16.08 17.50 27.08
N GLU A 472 -15.41 16.63 26.30
CA GLU A 472 -15.97 16.09 25.07
C GLU A 472 -15.47 14.68 24.81
N HIS A 473 -16.21 13.92 24.01
CA HIS A 473 -15.77 12.62 23.49
C HIS A 473 -16.42 12.33 22.13
N VAL A 474 -15.74 11.50 21.32
CA VAL A 474 -16.22 11.08 20.01
C VAL A 474 -15.80 9.64 19.70
N THR A 475 -16.72 8.82 19.20
CA THR A 475 -16.39 7.49 18.69
C THR A 475 -15.79 7.62 17.28
N LEU A 476 -14.54 7.23 17.13
CA LEU A 476 -13.79 7.33 15.85
C LEU A 476 -13.97 6.09 15.00
N ALA A 477 -14.08 4.91 15.61
CA ALA A 477 -14.28 3.65 14.92
C ALA A 477 -15.13 2.69 15.75
N GLU A 478 -16.38 2.52 15.38
CA GLU A 478 -17.35 1.66 16.09
C GLU A 478 -16.87 0.20 16.17
N LYS A 479 -16.33 -0.35 15.08
CA LYS A 479 -15.87 -1.74 15.01
C LYS A 479 -14.75 -2.09 16.01
N THR A 480 -13.91 -1.12 16.37
CA THR A 480 -12.77 -1.30 17.28
C THR A 480 -13.01 -0.64 18.64
N GLY A 481 -14.14 0.03 18.82
CA GLY A 481 -14.45 0.81 20.03
C GLY A 481 -13.55 2.04 20.22
N LEU A 482 -12.75 2.43 19.22
CA LEU A 482 -11.83 3.55 19.36
C LEU A 482 -12.61 4.84 19.62
N THR A 483 -12.40 5.43 20.78
CA THR A 483 -13.05 6.65 21.25
C THR A 483 -11.99 7.67 21.66
N GLY A 484 -12.14 8.91 21.20
CA GLY A 484 -11.33 10.04 21.62
C GLY A 484 -12.01 10.83 22.72
N PHE A 485 -11.26 11.28 23.71
CA PHE A 485 -11.70 12.08 24.84
C PHE A 485 -10.87 13.34 24.99
N VAL A 486 -11.52 14.42 25.38
CA VAL A 486 -10.89 15.61 25.97
C VAL A 486 -11.29 15.67 27.42
N LEU A 487 -10.31 15.61 28.31
CA LEU A 487 -10.50 15.62 29.74
C LEU A 487 -9.84 16.91 30.30
N LYS A 488 -10.46 17.54 31.28
CA LYS A 488 -9.90 18.68 32.00
C LYS A 488 -9.60 18.28 33.44
N LYS A 489 -8.37 18.56 33.90
CA LYS A 489 -8.00 18.36 35.33
C LYS A 489 -8.85 19.27 36.20
N LEU A 490 -9.41 18.70 37.29
CA LEU A 490 -10.22 19.41 38.29
C LEU A 490 -9.34 20.19 39.26
#